data_896a47248518bb939f7ce6e51ca4e1fa
#
_entry.id   896a47248518bb939f7ce6e51ca4e1fa
#
_cell.length_a   1.000
_cell.length_b   1.000
_cell.length_c   1.000
_cell.angle_alpha   90.00
_cell.angle_beta   90.00
_cell.angle_gamma   90.00
#
_symmetry.space_group_name_H-M   'P 1'
#
loop_
_entity.id
_entity.type
_entity.pdbx_description
1 polymer ?
#
loop_
_entity_poly.entity_id
_entity_poly.type
_entity_poly.pdbx_seq_one_letter_code
_entity_poly.pdbx_strand_id
1 'polypeptide(L)'
;MEYIFAGDLLGQTIATSFGLMELQIPHFGLYGACSTMGEALSLASMAIDGGFAKRVAAVTSSHLARAEKQFRFPVGYGIQISLAATLTVTGSVAIVLEKAKECSEAAAGKCVRIHGITTGKIIDYGIKDSQNMGACMAPAAAFVIANHLRDMNRQPEDYDKIVTGDLGFGGQKILFELMREEGYEIEGCHMDCGIEIFDHETQDTHAGGSGCGCSAVTLCSYIMKQMETGKWKRVLFVPTGALLSKISFNEGLSIPGIAHGVVLEKD
;
A
#
# COMPACT_ATOMS: atom_id res chain seq x y z
N MET A 1 22.60 7.32 3.90
CA MET A 1 21.64 6.24 3.66
C MET A 1 22.39 4.93 3.74
N GLU A 2 21.92 3.98 4.58
CA GLU A 2 22.67 2.73 4.80
C GLU A 2 22.05 1.57 4.03
N TYR A 3 20.71 1.55 3.92
CA TYR A 3 19.96 0.59 3.13
C TYR A 3 18.83 1.25 2.38
N ILE A 4 18.38 0.61 1.28
CA ILE A 4 17.15 0.91 0.57
C ILE A 4 16.31 -0.36 0.51
N PHE A 5 15.07 -0.29 0.96
CA PHE A 5 14.03 -1.29 0.72
C PHE A 5 13.13 -0.77 -0.39
N ALA A 6 13.17 -1.41 -1.56
CA ALA A 6 12.52 -0.85 -2.73
C ALA A 6 11.89 -1.88 -3.65
N GLY A 7 10.80 -1.49 -4.31
CA GLY A 7 10.15 -2.36 -5.27
C GLY A 7 9.23 -1.64 -6.24
N ASP A 8 8.83 -2.38 -7.25
CA ASP A 8 7.89 -1.98 -8.30
C ASP A 8 7.05 -3.17 -8.75
N LEU A 9 6.20 -2.99 -9.75
CA LEU A 9 5.27 -4.01 -10.24
C LEU A 9 5.85 -4.92 -11.34
N LEU A 10 7.08 -4.68 -11.78
CA LEU A 10 7.66 -5.42 -12.90
C LEU A 10 8.50 -6.60 -12.41
N GLY A 11 8.58 -7.64 -13.24
CA GLY A 11 9.38 -8.83 -12.92
C GLY A 11 10.82 -8.47 -12.59
N GLN A 12 11.39 -9.10 -11.56
CA GLN A 12 12.72 -8.86 -11.00
C GLN A 12 12.93 -7.40 -10.51
N THR A 13 11.84 -6.66 -10.25
CA THR A 13 11.91 -5.25 -9.85
C THR A 13 12.80 -4.42 -10.79
N ILE A 14 12.61 -4.58 -12.10
CA ILE A 14 13.53 -4.04 -13.11
C ILE A 14 13.56 -2.50 -13.11
N ALA A 15 12.42 -1.84 -12.84
CA ALA A 15 12.39 -0.38 -12.76
C ALA A 15 13.18 0.13 -11.56
N THR A 16 13.01 -0.51 -10.41
CA THR A 16 13.75 -0.22 -9.18
C THR A 16 15.25 -0.44 -9.35
N SER A 17 15.65 -1.61 -9.90
CA SER A 17 17.05 -1.99 -10.06
C SER A 17 17.81 -0.99 -10.93
N PHE A 18 17.24 -0.61 -12.09
CA PHE A 18 17.88 0.39 -12.97
C PHE A 18 17.79 1.81 -12.40
N GLY A 19 16.68 2.15 -11.74
CA GLY A 19 16.48 3.49 -11.16
C GLY A 19 17.41 3.79 -9.98
N LEU A 20 17.83 2.77 -9.23
CA LEU A 20 18.66 2.93 -8.03
C LEU A 20 20.14 2.56 -8.25
N MET A 21 20.49 1.98 -9.39
CA MET A 21 21.82 1.44 -9.67
C MET A 21 22.95 2.46 -9.45
N GLU A 22 22.74 3.71 -9.85
CA GLU A 22 23.76 4.76 -9.74
C GLU A 22 23.99 5.26 -8.32
N LEU A 23 23.05 5.02 -7.40
CA LEU A 23 23.17 5.45 -6.01
C LEU A 23 24.22 4.65 -5.23
N GLN A 24 24.57 3.44 -5.66
CA GLN A 24 25.56 2.55 -5.03
C GLN A 24 25.28 2.31 -3.54
N ILE A 25 24.01 2.26 -3.16
CA ILE A 25 23.56 1.98 -1.78
C ILE A 25 23.07 0.54 -1.72
N PRO A 26 23.45 -0.24 -0.69
CA PRO A 26 22.91 -1.58 -0.47
C PRO A 26 21.38 -1.57 -0.50
N HIS A 27 20.78 -2.45 -1.31
CA HIS A 27 19.35 -2.46 -1.48
C HIS A 27 18.75 -3.87 -1.43
N PHE A 28 17.54 -3.95 -0.90
CA PHE A 28 16.72 -5.14 -0.91
C PHE A 28 15.53 -4.91 -1.87
N GLY A 29 15.44 -5.76 -2.90
CA GLY A 29 14.34 -5.75 -3.84
C GLY A 29 13.10 -6.41 -3.24
N LEU A 30 11.99 -5.68 -3.19
CA LEU A 30 10.70 -6.13 -2.66
C LEU A 30 9.70 -6.32 -3.80
N TYR A 31 8.90 -7.37 -3.72
CA TYR A 31 7.92 -7.68 -4.76
C TYR A 31 6.58 -8.13 -4.17
N GLY A 32 6.00 -7.27 -3.34
CA GLY A 32 4.70 -7.45 -2.69
C GLY A 32 3.52 -6.89 -3.49
N ALA A 33 3.63 -6.78 -4.81
CA ALA A 33 2.65 -6.11 -5.67
C ALA A 33 2.34 -4.69 -5.15
N CYS A 34 1.07 -4.28 -5.11
CA CYS A 34 0.68 -2.93 -4.67
C CYS A 34 0.94 -2.68 -3.17
N SER A 35 1.14 -3.73 -2.34
CA SER A 35 1.45 -3.58 -0.90
C SER A 35 2.90 -3.20 -0.60
N THR A 36 3.76 -3.12 -1.61
CA THR A 36 5.21 -2.94 -1.46
C THR A 36 5.61 -1.73 -0.59
N MET A 37 4.83 -0.64 -0.58
CA MET A 37 5.15 0.49 0.32
C MET A 37 4.97 0.11 1.80
N GLY A 38 3.92 -0.63 2.16
CA GLY A 38 3.73 -1.13 3.53
C GLY A 38 4.81 -2.12 3.95
N GLU A 39 5.20 -3.01 3.04
CA GLU A 39 6.30 -3.94 3.22
C GLU A 39 7.63 -3.19 3.43
N ALA A 40 7.95 -2.21 2.58
CA ALA A 40 9.17 -1.41 2.65
C ALA A 40 9.26 -0.59 3.96
N LEU A 41 8.17 0.04 4.37
CA LEU A 41 8.09 0.79 5.63
C LEU A 41 8.26 -0.13 6.85
N SER A 42 7.65 -1.32 6.80
CA SER A 42 7.78 -2.31 7.88
C SER A 42 9.21 -2.80 8.03
N LEU A 43 9.86 -3.20 6.94
CA LEU A 43 11.24 -3.69 6.95
C LEU A 43 12.23 -2.57 7.32
N ALA A 44 12.02 -1.35 6.83
CA ALA A 44 12.82 -0.19 7.19
C ALA A 44 12.74 0.10 8.71
N SER A 45 11.53 0.01 9.28
CA SER A 45 11.32 0.18 10.72
C SER A 45 12.02 -0.90 11.52
N MET A 46 11.90 -2.17 11.12
CA MET A 46 12.60 -3.30 11.75
C MET A 46 14.13 -3.14 11.71
N ALA A 47 14.67 -2.67 10.57
CA ALA A 47 16.10 -2.46 10.42
C ALA A 47 16.64 -1.36 11.35
N ILE A 48 15.88 -0.27 11.54
CA ILE A 48 16.25 0.83 12.43
C ILE A 48 16.09 0.42 13.90
N ASP A 49 14.98 -0.20 14.27
CA ASP A 49 14.70 -0.61 15.64
C ASP A 49 15.66 -1.73 16.09
N GLY A 50 15.94 -2.69 15.20
CA GLY A 50 16.93 -3.74 15.41
C GLY A 50 18.39 -3.26 15.44
N GLY A 51 18.66 -1.98 15.17
CA GLY A 51 19.99 -1.40 15.23
C GLY A 51 20.89 -1.73 14.02
N PHE A 52 20.33 -2.27 12.93
CA PHE A 52 21.08 -2.56 11.70
C PHE A 52 21.40 -1.31 10.90
N ALA A 53 20.60 -0.25 11.05
CA ALA A 53 20.82 1.02 10.38
C ALA A 53 20.27 2.18 11.20
N LYS A 54 20.82 3.40 10.97
CA LYS A 54 20.31 4.64 11.54
C LYS A 54 19.38 5.38 10.57
N ARG A 55 19.64 5.23 9.27
CA ARG A 55 18.89 5.91 8.20
C ARG A 55 18.68 4.98 7.02
N VAL A 56 17.42 4.74 6.68
CA VAL A 56 16.97 3.80 5.64
C VAL A 56 15.96 4.48 4.74
N ALA A 57 15.93 4.14 3.45
CA ALA A 57 14.87 4.56 2.53
C ALA A 57 13.91 3.41 2.21
N ALA A 58 12.62 3.71 2.23
CA ALA A 58 11.55 2.92 1.65
C ALA A 58 11.16 3.55 0.31
N VAL A 59 11.25 2.80 -0.80
CA VAL A 59 11.04 3.34 -2.15
C VAL A 59 10.10 2.46 -2.93
N THR A 60 9.09 3.05 -3.57
CA THR A 60 8.23 2.33 -4.52
C THR A 60 7.93 3.17 -5.74
N SER A 61 7.68 2.48 -6.85
CA SER A 61 7.22 3.12 -8.08
C SER A 61 6.28 2.23 -8.86
N SER A 62 5.35 2.85 -9.57
CA SER A 62 4.56 2.19 -10.60
C SER A 62 4.38 3.11 -11.81
N HIS A 63 4.15 2.53 -12.98
CA HIS A 63 3.97 3.26 -14.22
C HIS A 63 2.87 2.60 -15.05
N LEU A 64 1.82 3.35 -15.37
CA LEU A 64 0.64 2.87 -16.10
C LEU A 64 1.01 1.99 -17.29
N ALA A 65 1.69 2.53 -18.29
CA ALA A 65 1.93 1.81 -19.54
C ALA A 65 2.74 0.52 -19.36
N ARG A 66 3.66 0.48 -18.39
CA ARG A 66 4.47 -0.71 -18.12
C ARG A 66 3.68 -1.79 -17.37
N ALA A 67 2.96 -1.40 -16.32
CA ALA A 67 2.15 -2.33 -15.53
C ALA A 67 0.97 -2.87 -16.34
N GLU A 68 0.23 -2.01 -17.03
CA GLU A 68 -0.90 -2.42 -17.85
C GLU A 68 -0.48 -3.36 -18.99
N LYS A 69 0.68 -3.10 -19.63
CA LYS A 69 1.22 -4.01 -20.65
C LYS A 69 1.57 -5.38 -20.07
N GLN A 70 1.98 -5.46 -18.83
CA GLN A 70 2.33 -6.72 -18.17
C GLN A 70 1.10 -7.48 -17.67
N PHE A 71 0.12 -6.79 -17.07
CA PHE A 71 -0.98 -7.42 -16.36
C PHE A 71 -2.30 -7.44 -17.15
N ARG A 72 -2.49 -6.53 -18.10
CA ARG A 72 -3.72 -6.37 -18.91
C ARG A 72 -3.41 -6.40 -20.40
N PHE A 73 -2.92 -7.51 -20.86
CA PHE A 73 -2.64 -7.71 -22.27
C PHE A 73 -3.85 -8.33 -23.00
N PRO A 74 -4.17 -7.94 -24.26
CA PRO A 74 -3.51 -6.88 -25.03
C PRO A 74 -4.01 -5.47 -24.68
N VAL A 75 -3.07 -4.53 -24.47
CA VAL A 75 -3.35 -3.13 -24.12
C VAL A 75 -4.17 -2.41 -25.21
N GLY A 76 -4.09 -2.88 -26.46
CA GLY A 76 -4.88 -2.32 -27.58
C GLY A 76 -6.40 -2.45 -27.41
N TYR A 77 -6.89 -3.31 -26.54
CA TYR A 77 -8.30 -3.44 -26.15
C TYR A 77 -8.62 -2.75 -24.82
N GLY A 78 -7.71 -1.90 -24.33
CA GLY A 78 -7.79 -1.26 -23.01
C GLY A 78 -9.02 -0.39 -22.75
N ILE A 79 -9.77 -0.02 -23.78
CA ILE A 79 -11.07 0.68 -23.66
C ILE A 79 -12.22 -0.22 -23.21
N GLN A 80 -12.03 -1.52 -23.13
CA GLN A 80 -13.01 -2.50 -22.65
C GLN A 80 -12.62 -3.03 -21.26
N ILE A 81 -12.36 -2.13 -20.34
CA ILE A 81 -12.00 -2.47 -18.96
C ILE A 81 -13.28 -2.73 -18.16
N SER A 82 -13.27 -3.79 -17.34
CA SER A 82 -14.36 -4.09 -16.39
C SER A 82 -14.59 -2.91 -15.43
N LEU A 83 -15.85 -2.66 -15.04
CA LEU A 83 -16.16 -1.66 -14.01
C LEU A 83 -15.52 -1.97 -12.64
N ALA A 84 -15.15 -3.23 -12.39
CA ALA A 84 -14.43 -3.64 -11.19
C ALA A 84 -12.91 -3.41 -11.29
N ALA A 85 -12.39 -3.08 -12.46
CA ALA A 85 -10.95 -2.88 -12.68
C ALA A 85 -10.49 -1.52 -12.16
N THR A 86 -9.28 -1.50 -11.64
CA THR A 86 -8.56 -0.30 -11.23
C THR A 86 -7.47 0.05 -12.25
N LEU A 87 -7.12 1.32 -12.38
CA LEU A 87 -6.06 1.79 -13.28
C LEU A 87 -4.75 2.00 -12.52
N THR A 88 -3.64 1.52 -13.08
CA THR A 88 -2.32 1.73 -12.47
C THR A 88 -1.95 3.20 -12.42
N VAL A 89 -1.67 3.71 -11.23
CA VAL A 89 -1.18 5.07 -11.02
C VAL A 89 0.30 5.16 -11.40
N THR A 90 0.67 6.18 -12.18
CA THR A 90 2.07 6.51 -12.42
C THR A 90 2.59 7.40 -11.30
N GLY A 91 3.56 6.90 -10.56
CA GLY A 91 4.16 7.63 -9.46
C GLY A 91 5.37 6.92 -8.87
N SER A 92 6.22 7.68 -8.20
CA SER A 92 7.39 7.17 -7.46
C SER A 92 7.57 7.98 -6.18
N VAL A 93 7.87 7.28 -5.09
CA VAL A 93 8.07 7.90 -3.78
C VAL A 93 9.27 7.26 -3.09
N ALA A 94 10.04 8.10 -2.40
CA ALA A 94 11.07 7.68 -1.47
C ALA A 94 10.79 8.31 -0.09
N ILE A 95 10.65 7.49 0.93
CA ILE A 95 10.47 7.91 2.33
C ILE A 95 11.73 7.55 3.09
N VAL A 96 12.32 8.55 3.73
CA VAL A 96 13.49 8.34 4.59
C VAL A 96 13.05 8.17 6.02
N LEU A 97 13.46 7.06 6.64
CA LEU A 97 13.23 6.76 8.03
C LEU A 97 14.53 6.94 8.82
N GLU A 98 14.40 7.51 10.01
CA GLU A 98 15.47 7.71 10.97
C GLU A 98 15.00 7.34 12.38
N LYS A 99 15.93 7.07 13.29
CA LYS A 99 15.58 6.80 14.68
C LYS A 99 14.99 8.05 15.33
N ALA A 100 13.83 7.91 15.99
CA ALA A 100 13.05 9.04 16.53
C ALA A 100 13.84 9.99 17.45
N LYS A 101 14.87 9.50 18.15
CA LYS A 101 15.73 10.32 19.03
C LYS A 101 16.72 11.23 18.29
N GLU A 102 16.91 11.00 16.99
CA GLU A 102 17.84 11.76 16.14
C GLU A 102 17.11 12.82 15.29
N CYS A 103 15.78 12.93 15.43
CA CYS A 103 15.02 14.00 14.81
C CYS A 103 15.48 15.36 15.38
N SER A 104 15.92 16.25 14.50
CA SER A 104 16.42 17.57 14.92
C SER A 104 15.33 18.40 15.62
N GLU A 105 15.70 19.27 16.58
CA GLU A 105 14.78 20.19 17.25
C GLU A 105 14.00 21.07 16.26
N ALA A 106 14.55 21.36 15.09
CA ALA A 106 13.88 22.09 14.01
C ALA A 106 12.70 21.33 13.39
N ALA A 107 12.64 20.02 13.56
CA ALA A 107 11.56 19.15 13.10
C ALA A 107 10.59 18.75 14.23
N ALA A 108 10.84 19.20 15.46
CA ALA A 108 9.96 18.92 16.60
C ALA A 108 8.54 19.44 16.32
N GLY A 109 7.54 18.58 16.50
CA GLY A 109 6.14 18.88 16.23
C GLY A 109 5.71 18.77 14.75
N LYS A 110 6.64 18.45 13.83
CA LYS A 110 6.32 18.18 12.42
C LYS A 110 6.58 16.73 12.01
N CYS A 111 7.24 15.93 12.84
CA CYS A 111 7.57 14.56 12.54
C CYS A 111 6.36 13.64 12.72
N VAL A 112 6.10 12.83 11.72
CA VAL A 112 5.23 11.68 11.83
C VAL A 112 6.10 10.47 12.15
N ARG A 113 5.69 9.66 13.11
CA ARG A 113 6.43 8.48 13.57
C ARG A 113 5.69 7.22 13.17
N ILE A 114 6.45 6.18 12.83
CA ILE A 114 5.92 4.83 12.78
C ILE A 114 5.90 4.31 14.22
N HIS A 115 4.70 4.16 14.77
CA HIS A 115 4.48 3.69 16.14
C HIS A 115 4.48 2.16 16.24
N GLY A 116 4.00 1.49 15.20
CA GLY A 116 3.91 0.04 15.16
C GLY A 116 3.66 -0.48 13.76
N ILE A 117 3.90 -1.76 13.59
CA ILE A 117 3.64 -2.49 12.35
C ILE A 117 2.85 -3.76 12.64
N THR A 118 2.03 -4.17 11.68
CA THR A 118 1.32 -5.45 11.69
C THR A 118 1.60 -6.17 10.38
N THR A 119 2.43 -7.20 10.45
CA THR A 119 2.77 -7.99 9.26
C THR A 119 1.60 -8.90 8.89
N GLY A 120 1.21 -8.81 7.61
CA GLY A 120 0.19 -9.69 7.05
C GLY A 120 0.75 -11.02 6.57
N LYS A 121 -0.17 -11.88 6.18
CA LYS A 121 0.11 -13.15 5.51
C LYS A 121 -0.63 -13.20 4.17
N ILE A 122 -0.22 -14.12 3.32
CA ILE A 122 -0.91 -14.40 2.05
C ILE A 122 -2.27 -15.01 2.38
N ILE A 123 -3.33 -14.43 1.82
CA ILE A 123 -4.73 -14.89 1.96
C ILE A 123 -5.26 -15.19 0.58
N ASP A 124 -5.83 -16.38 0.40
CA ASP A 124 -6.42 -16.82 -0.87
C ASP A 124 -7.85 -17.30 -0.67
N TYR A 125 -8.80 -16.58 -1.25
CA TYR A 125 -10.23 -16.94 -1.27
C TYR A 125 -10.64 -17.62 -2.59
N GLY A 126 -9.67 -18.05 -3.40
CA GLY A 126 -9.93 -18.77 -4.65
C GLY A 126 -10.41 -17.89 -5.81
N ILE A 127 -10.24 -16.57 -5.71
CA ILE A 127 -10.67 -15.62 -6.74
C ILE A 127 -9.73 -15.69 -7.92
N LYS A 128 -10.29 -15.81 -9.13
CA LYS A 128 -9.55 -15.99 -10.40
C LYS A 128 -9.75 -14.82 -11.37
N ASP A 129 -10.62 -13.86 -11.06
CA ASP A 129 -10.89 -12.72 -11.91
C ASP A 129 -9.81 -11.64 -11.77
N SER A 130 -8.90 -11.58 -12.75
CA SER A 130 -7.82 -10.59 -12.79
C SER A 130 -8.32 -9.14 -13.00
N GLN A 131 -9.59 -8.97 -13.37
CA GLN A 131 -10.20 -7.64 -13.50
C GLN A 131 -10.82 -7.14 -12.19
N ASN A 132 -10.88 -7.99 -11.16
CA ASN A 132 -11.44 -7.64 -9.85
C ASN A 132 -10.39 -7.86 -8.74
N MET A 133 -9.28 -7.13 -8.82
CA MET A 133 -8.19 -7.25 -7.84
C MET A 133 -8.62 -6.80 -6.44
N GLY A 134 -9.56 -5.86 -6.33
CA GLY A 134 -10.10 -5.43 -5.03
C GLY A 134 -10.70 -6.59 -4.23
N ALA A 135 -11.44 -7.49 -4.90
CA ALA A 135 -11.97 -8.69 -4.26
C ALA A 135 -10.86 -9.66 -3.79
N CYS A 136 -9.75 -9.74 -4.54
CA CYS A 136 -8.61 -10.57 -4.15
C CYS A 136 -7.88 -10.01 -2.91
N MET A 137 -7.81 -8.68 -2.79
CA MET A 137 -7.04 -7.99 -1.75
C MET A 137 -7.82 -7.75 -0.46
N ALA A 138 -9.14 -7.55 -0.53
CA ALA A 138 -9.97 -7.22 0.62
C ALA A 138 -9.85 -8.21 1.79
N PRO A 139 -9.80 -9.56 1.59
CA PRO A 139 -9.58 -10.51 2.68
C PRO A 139 -8.24 -10.32 3.42
N ALA A 140 -7.17 -9.98 2.68
CA ALA A 140 -5.87 -9.73 3.30
C ALA A 140 -5.87 -8.42 4.09
N ALA A 141 -6.56 -7.39 3.60
CA ALA A 141 -6.75 -6.14 4.33
C ALA A 141 -7.56 -6.35 5.61
N ALA A 142 -8.69 -7.07 5.53
CA ALA A 142 -9.52 -7.40 6.68
C ALA A 142 -8.72 -8.15 7.75
N PHE A 143 -7.95 -9.17 7.34
CA PHE A 143 -7.09 -9.92 8.24
C PHE A 143 -6.10 -9.01 9.00
N VAL A 144 -5.41 -8.12 8.28
CA VAL A 144 -4.41 -7.23 8.88
C VAL A 144 -5.07 -6.24 9.81
N ILE A 145 -6.18 -5.60 9.40
CA ILE A 145 -6.89 -4.60 10.21
C ILE A 145 -7.45 -5.24 11.49
N ALA A 146 -8.16 -6.38 11.37
CA ALA A 146 -8.75 -7.06 12.52
C ALA A 146 -7.69 -7.54 13.53
N ASN A 147 -6.60 -8.16 13.05
CA ASN A 147 -5.51 -8.56 13.93
C ASN A 147 -4.83 -7.34 14.57
N HIS A 148 -4.60 -6.28 13.80
CA HIS A 148 -4.03 -5.06 14.32
C HIS A 148 -4.85 -4.48 15.48
N LEU A 149 -6.16 -4.34 15.29
CA LEU A 149 -7.05 -3.81 16.34
C LEU A 149 -7.03 -4.69 17.57
N ARG A 150 -7.01 -6.01 17.39
CA ARG A 150 -6.96 -7.00 18.48
C ARG A 150 -5.63 -6.98 19.22
N ASP A 151 -4.52 -7.05 18.48
CA ASP A 151 -3.17 -7.17 19.06
C ASP A 151 -2.75 -5.88 19.79
N MET A 152 -3.18 -4.72 19.27
CA MET A 152 -2.90 -3.42 19.89
C MET A 152 -3.95 -3.02 20.93
N ASN A 153 -4.98 -3.85 21.14
CA ASN A 153 -6.13 -3.55 22.00
C ASN A 153 -6.75 -2.19 21.71
N ARG A 154 -7.03 -1.93 20.42
CA ARG A 154 -7.58 -0.68 19.90
C ARG A 154 -8.91 -0.91 19.19
N GLN A 155 -9.68 0.17 19.07
CA GLN A 155 -10.93 0.21 18.31
C GLN A 155 -10.74 1.07 17.05
N PRO A 156 -11.62 0.95 16.03
CA PRO A 156 -11.57 1.79 14.85
C PRO A 156 -11.57 3.30 15.16
N GLU A 157 -12.28 3.71 16.21
CA GLU A 157 -12.41 5.10 16.66
C GLU A 157 -11.10 5.67 17.25
N ASP A 158 -10.13 4.82 17.58
CA ASP A 158 -8.79 5.25 18.01
C ASP A 158 -7.96 5.81 16.85
N TYR A 159 -8.45 5.66 15.62
CA TYR A 159 -7.80 6.12 14.40
C TYR A 159 -8.60 7.24 13.73
N ASP A 160 -7.94 8.32 13.36
CA ASP A 160 -8.56 9.34 12.50
C ASP A 160 -8.87 8.76 11.11
N LYS A 161 -8.00 7.87 10.62
CA LYS A 161 -8.21 7.10 9.40
C LYS A 161 -7.58 5.71 9.44
N ILE A 162 -8.31 4.72 8.91
CA ILE A 162 -7.81 3.42 8.48
C ILE A 162 -7.74 3.47 6.95
N VAL A 163 -6.54 3.42 6.39
CA VAL A 163 -6.30 3.72 4.97
C VAL A 163 -5.84 2.47 4.25
N THR A 164 -6.61 2.01 3.27
CA THR A 164 -6.18 0.94 2.34
C THR A 164 -5.51 1.47 1.08
N GLY A 165 -4.75 0.62 0.40
CA GLY A 165 -3.93 1.04 -0.73
C GLY A 165 -4.71 1.27 -2.01
N ASP A 166 -5.43 0.27 -2.48
CA ASP A 166 -6.02 0.26 -3.80
C ASP A 166 -7.12 -0.80 -3.98
N LEU A 167 -7.97 -0.94 -2.95
CA LEU A 167 -9.13 -1.83 -3.02
C LEU A 167 -10.16 -1.37 -4.05
N GLY A 168 -10.25 -0.07 -4.26
CA GLY A 168 -11.27 0.55 -5.08
C GLY A 168 -12.69 0.35 -4.52
N PHE A 169 -13.70 0.87 -5.21
CA PHE A 169 -15.08 0.85 -4.72
C PHE A 169 -15.62 -0.56 -4.44
N GLY A 170 -15.28 -1.54 -5.29
CA GLY A 170 -15.73 -2.91 -5.11
C GLY A 170 -15.07 -3.60 -3.92
N GLY A 171 -13.75 -3.51 -3.82
CA GLY A 171 -12.99 -4.11 -2.73
C GLY A 171 -13.26 -3.46 -1.38
N GLN A 172 -13.51 -2.14 -1.36
CA GLN A 172 -13.92 -1.42 -0.14
C GLN A 172 -15.23 -1.99 0.44
N LYS A 173 -16.24 -2.23 -0.39
CA LYS A 173 -17.51 -2.82 0.06
C LYS A 173 -17.31 -4.21 0.66
N ILE A 174 -16.50 -5.03 0.00
CA ILE A 174 -16.16 -6.37 0.50
C ILE A 174 -15.41 -6.26 1.85
N LEU A 175 -14.47 -5.33 1.96
CA LEU A 175 -13.76 -5.09 3.21
C LEU A 175 -14.72 -4.74 4.35
N PHE A 176 -15.70 -3.88 4.13
CA PHE A 176 -16.67 -3.51 5.17
C PHE A 176 -17.47 -4.70 5.66
N GLU A 177 -17.94 -5.57 4.76
CA GLU A 177 -18.65 -6.78 5.16
C GLU A 177 -17.75 -7.71 5.99
N LEU A 178 -16.53 -7.97 5.55
CA LEU A 178 -15.57 -8.81 6.27
C LEU A 178 -15.23 -8.23 7.66
N MET A 179 -15.10 -6.91 7.77
CA MET A 179 -14.84 -6.28 9.06
C MET A 179 -16.03 -6.37 10.02
N ARG A 180 -17.27 -6.28 9.50
CA ARG A 180 -18.48 -6.53 10.32
C ARG A 180 -18.55 -7.96 10.83
N GLU A 181 -18.15 -8.94 10.01
CA GLU A 181 -18.05 -10.34 10.45
C GLU A 181 -17.03 -10.52 11.59
N GLU A 182 -15.95 -9.72 11.60
CA GLU A 182 -14.96 -9.67 12.67
C GLU A 182 -15.41 -8.81 13.88
N GLY A 183 -16.58 -8.17 13.80
CA GLY A 183 -17.16 -7.34 14.87
C GLY A 183 -16.69 -5.89 14.90
N TYR A 184 -16.16 -5.38 13.80
CA TYR A 184 -15.66 -3.99 13.69
C TYR A 184 -16.40 -3.19 12.63
N GLU A 185 -16.81 -1.96 12.96
CA GLU A 185 -17.37 -0.98 12.03
C GLU A 185 -16.30 0.05 11.68
N ILE A 186 -15.83 0.04 10.42
CA ILE A 186 -14.74 0.92 9.98
C ILE A 186 -15.16 1.98 8.97
N GLU A 187 -16.39 1.95 8.45
CA GLU A 187 -16.85 2.86 7.38
C GLU A 187 -16.62 4.33 7.71
N GLY A 188 -16.87 4.75 8.96
CA GLY A 188 -16.75 6.15 9.38
C GLY A 188 -15.33 6.70 9.37
N CYS A 189 -14.33 5.83 9.52
CA CYS A 189 -12.91 6.22 9.52
C CYS A 189 -12.10 5.65 8.35
N HIS A 190 -12.73 4.86 7.46
CA HIS A 190 -12.03 4.28 6.32
C HIS A 190 -11.76 5.29 5.21
N MET A 191 -10.66 5.06 4.48
CA MET A 191 -10.27 5.75 3.25
C MET A 191 -9.50 4.76 2.37
N ASP A 192 -9.69 4.81 1.05
CA ASP A 192 -8.91 4.02 0.09
C ASP A 192 -8.12 4.94 -0.84
N CYS A 193 -6.81 4.73 -0.94
CA CYS A 193 -5.96 5.59 -1.76
C CYS A 193 -6.33 5.53 -3.24
N GLY A 194 -6.77 4.37 -3.73
CA GLY A 194 -7.19 4.19 -5.12
C GLY A 194 -8.47 4.94 -5.44
N ILE A 195 -9.37 5.11 -4.46
CA ILE A 195 -10.57 5.94 -4.62
C ILE A 195 -10.20 7.42 -4.60
N GLU A 196 -9.34 7.84 -3.67
CA GLU A 196 -9.04 9.26 -3.44
C GLU A 196 -8.15 9.91 -4.49
N ILE A 197 -7.36 9.11 -5.26
CA ILE A 197 -6.33 9.66 -6.15
C ILE A 197 -6.89 10.23 -7.45
N PHE A 198 -8.11 9.86 -7.83
CA PHE A 198 -8.78 10.31 -9.03
C PHE A 198 -10.08 11.06 -8.73
N ASP A 199 -10.43 11.98 -9.59
CA ASP A 199 -11.76 12.62 -9.59
C ASP A 199 -12.74 11.77 -10.41
N HIS A 200 -13.59 11.04 -9.70
CA HIS A 200 -14.56 10.10 -10.30
C HIS A 200 -15.69 10.77 -11.09
N GLU A 201 -15.91 12.08 -10.91
CA GLU A 201 -16.91 12.82 -11.66
C GLU A 201 -16.42 13.20 -13.06
N THR A 202 -15.11 13.45 -13.18
CA THR A 202 -14.51 13.97 -14.43
C THR A 202 -13.56 12.99 -15.11
N GLN A 203 -13.13 11.93 -14.41
CA GLN A 203 -12.20 10.93 -14.90
C GLN A 203 -12.85 9.55 -14.91
N ASP A 204 -12.82 8.88 -16.06
CA ASP A 204 -13.32 7.50 -16.22
C ASP A 204 -12.28 6.50 -15.70
N THR A 205 -12.26 6.31 -14.39
CA THR A 205 -11.29 5.46 -13.68
C THR A 205 -11.89 4.18 -13.11
N HIS A 206 -13.14 3.86 -13.45
CA HIS A 206 -13.85 2.65 -13.03
C HIS A 206 -13.81 2.44 -11.51
N ALA A 207 -13.12 1.41 -11.00
CA ALA A 207 -13.04 1.15 -9.56
C ALA A 207 -12.02 2.04 -8.83
N GLY A 208 -11.22 2.83 -9.53
CA GLY A 208 -10.22 3.74 -8.96
C GLY A 208 -8.79 3.47 -9.40
N GLY A 209 -7.83 4.00 -8.66
CA GLY A 209 -6.40 3.82 -8.88
C GLY A 209 -5.84 2.54 -8.27
N SER A 210 -4.68 2.09 -8.75
CA SER A 210 -4.00 0.89 -8.29
C SER A 210 -2.48 1.03 -8.40
N GLY A 211 -1.76 0.12 -7.77
CA GLY A 211 -0.30 0.02 -7.87
C GLY A 211 0.43 0.50 -6.62
N CYS A 212 1.66 0.04 -6.46
CA CYS A 212 2.49 0.43 -5.30
C CYS A 212 2.83 1.93 -5.31
N GLY A 213 2.81 2.60 -6.46
CA GLY A 213 2.89 4.05 -6.56
C GLY A 213 1.61 4.75 -6.05
N CYS A 214 0.43 4.14 -6.19
CA CYS A 214 -0.84 4.72 -5.77
C CYS A 214 -0.85 5.03 -4.26
N SER A 215 -0.70 4.01 -3.42
CA SER A 215 -0.69 4.18 -1.97
C SER A 215 0.46 5.07 -1.50
N ALA A 216 1.64 4.96 -2.12
CA ALA A 216 2.81 5.73 -1.77
C ALA A 216 2.65 7.23 -2.07
N VAL A 217 2.14 7.58 -3.26
CA VAL A 217 1.89 8.98 -3.63
C VAL A 217 0.81 9.58 -2.75
N THR A 218 -0.29 8.87 -2.50
CA THR A 218 -1.36 9.34 -1.61
C THR A 218 -0.85 9.52 -0.17
N LEU A 219 0.01 8.61 0.32
CA LEU A 219 0.65 8.75 1.62
C LEU A 219 1.41 10.08 1.70
N CYS A 220 2.32 10.36 0.76
CA CYS A 220 3.20 11.53 0.83
C CYS A 220 2.50 12.85 0.47
N SER A 221 1.60 12.84 -0.53
CA SER A 221 0.97 14.07 -1.01
C SER A 221 -0.25 14.51 -0.20
N TYR A 222 -0.97 13.57 0.37
CA TYR A 222 -2.23 13.84 1.06
C TYR A 222 -2.20 13.45 2.55
N ILE A 223 -1.94 12.18 2.89
CA ILE A 223 -2.05 11.68 4.26
C ILE A 223 -1.04 12.40 5.18
N MET A 224 0.23 12.45 4.78
CA MET A 224 1.27 13.15 5.56
C MET A 224 0.92 14.62 5.77
N LYS A 225 0.34 15.28 4.76
CA LYS A 225 -0.08 16.68 4.86
C LYS A 225 -1.24 16.87 5.85
N GLN A 226 -2.22 15.94 5.89
CA GLN A 226 -3.28 16.00 6.91
C GLN A 226 -2.69 15.79 8.33
N MET A 227 -1.69 14.95 8.45
CA MET A 227 -0.98 14.73 9.71
C MET A 227 -0.11 15.94 10.08
N GLU A 228 0.68 16.49 9.15
CA GLU A 228 1.51 17.69 9.39
C GLU A 228 0.70 18.89 9.85
N THR A 229 -0.51 19.08 9.34
CA THR A 229 -1.42 20.14 9.77
C THR A 229 -2.10 19.86 11.12
N GLY A 230 -1.95 18.64 11.66
CA GLY A 230 -2.59 18.21 12.91
C GLY A 230 -4.06 17.86 12.77
N LYS A 231 -4.58 17.79 11.54
CA LYS A 231 -5.94 17.35 11.28
C LYS A 231 -6.12 15.87 11.61
N TRP A 232 -5.10 15.05 11.29
CA TRP A 232 -5.01 13.66 11.69
C TRP A 232 -3.81 13.45 12.59
N LYS A 233 -3.99 12.68 13.65
CA LYS A 233 -2.94 12.36 14.63
C LYS A 233 -2.53 10.90 14.57
N ARG A 234 -3.48 10.01 14.24
CA ARG A 234 -3.21 8.57 14.16
C ARG A 234 -3.87 7.97 12.92
N VAL A 235 -3.06 7.35 12.08
CA VAL A 235 -3.49 6.69 10.85
C VAL A 235 -2.97 5.25 10.85
N LEU A 236 -3.84 4.30 10.57
CA LEU A 236 -3.45 2.93 10.22
C LEU A 236 -3.36 2.83 8.69
N PHE A 237 -2.16 2.79 8.16
CA PHE A 237 -1.89 2.70 6.72
C PHE A 237 -1.69 1.24 6.33
N VAL A 238 -2.56 0.70 5.47
CA VAL A 238 -2.63 -0.73 5.08
C VAL A 238 -2.59 -0.86 3.56
N PRO A 239 -1.45 -0.66 2.91
CA PRO A 239 -1.30 -0.95 1.49
C PRO A 239 -1.62 -2.41 1.19
N THR A 240 -2.38 -2.61 0.11
CA THR A 240 -2.91 -3.90 -0.32
C THR A 240 -2.24 -4.35 -1.60
N GLY A 241 -2.14 -5.66 -1.84
CA GLY A 241 -1.53 -6.20 -3.04
C GLY A 241 -2.21 -7.48 -3.52
N ALA A 242 -2.46 -7.57 -4.83
CA ALA A 242 -2.88 -8.80 -5.49
C ALA A 242 -1.66 -9.48 -6.10
N LEU A 243 -1.37 -10.70 -5.67
CA LEU A 243 -0.21 -11.47 -6.13
C LEU A 243 -0.51 -12.15 -7.48
N LEU A 244 -0.80 -11.31 -8.48
CA LEU A 244 -1.12 -11.74 -9.83
C LEU A 244 0.15 -12.08 -10.60
N SER A 245 0.27 -13.34 -11.05
CA SER A 245 1.29 -13.80 -11.99
C SER A 245 0.63 -14.24 -13.28
N LYS A 246 1.17 -13.81 -14.43
CA LYS A 246 0.68 -14.27 -15.74
C LYS A 246 0.76 -15.79 -15.89
N ILE A 247 1.78 -16.40 -15.30
CA ILE A 247 1.98 -17.85 -15.38
C ILE A 247 0.88 -18.55 -14.60
N SER A 248 0.73 -18.25 -13.30
CA SER A 248 -0.31 -18.88 -12.47
C SER A 248 -1.72 -18.60 -12.97
N PHE A 249 -1.98 -17.37 -13.44
CA PHE A 249 -3.27 -16.99 -14.04
C PHE A 249 -3.59 -17.83 -15.31
N ASN A 250 -2.63 -17.99 -16.21
CA ASN A 250 -2.81 -18.81 -17.42
C ASN A 250 -3.00 -20.29 -17.10
N GLU A 251 -2.48 -20.78 -15.99
CA GLU A 251 -2.70 -22.13 -15.47
C GLU A 251 -4.04 -22.27 -14.72
N GLY A 252 -4.83 -21.19 -14.62
CA GLY A 252 -6.14 -21.19 -13.98
C GLY A 252 -6.09 -21.19 -12.45
N LEU A 253 -4.95 -20.83 -11.86
CA LEU A 253 -4.82 -20.65 -10.42
C LEU A 253 -5.49 -19.38 -9.93
N SER A 254 -5.76 -19.30 -8.64
CA SER A 254 -6.31 -18.12 -7.96
C SER A 254 -5.28 -17.00 -7.81
N ILE A 255 -5.76 -15.82 -7.44
CA ILE A 255 -4.96 -14.63 -7.20
C ILE A 255 -5.00 -14.32 -5.70
N PRO A 256 -3.98 -14.70 -4.93
CA PRO A 256 -3.93 -14.39 -3.51
C PRO A 256 -3.74 -12.90 -3.23
N GLY A 257 -4.24 -12.44 -2.08
CA GLY A 257 -4.00 -11.10 -1.57
C GLY A 257 -2.95 -11.06 -0.46
N ILE A 258 -2.31 -9.90 -0.30
CA ILE A 258 -1.43 -9.58 0.82
C ILE A 258 -1.61 -8.12 1.24
N ALA A 259 -1.37 -7.82 2.52
CA ALA A 259 -1.37 -6.47 3.03
C ALA A 259 -0.43 -6.39 4.25
N HIS A 260 0.09 -5.19 4.54
CA HIS A 260 0.88 -4.91 5.74
C HIS A 260 0.41 -3.60 6.36
N GLY A 261 0.18 -3.59 7.68
CA GLY A 261 -0.26 -2.43 8.42
C GLY A 261 0.90 -1.64 9.04
N VAL A 262 0.87 -0.33 8.90
CA VAL A 262 1.83 0.60 9.49
C VAL A 262 1.05 1.68 10.24
N VAL A 263 1.29 1.82 11.54
CA VAL A 263 0.70 2.89 12.35
C VAL A 263 1.55 4.13 12.26
N LEU A 264 0.96 5.19 11.75
CA LEU A 264 1.55 6.52 11.69
C LEU A 264 0.95 7.37 12.81
N GLU A 265 1.80 7.97 13.63
CA GLU A 265 1.36 8.87 14.71
C GLU A 265 2.11 10.19 14.66
N LYS A 266 1.39 11.26 14.96
CA LYS A 266 1.91 12.59 15.16
C LYS A 266 1.71 13.00 16.63
N ASP A 267 2.78 13.50 17.25
CA ASP A 267 2.76 14.07 18.60
C ASP A 267 1.96 15.39 18.65
#